data_d230a6b70bce445687d98c3b70644b0b
#
_entry.id   d230a6b70bce445687d98c3b70644b0b
#
_cell.length_a   1.000
_cell.length_b   1.000
_cell.length_c   1.000
_cell.angle_alpha   90.00
_cell.angle_beta   90.00
_cell.angle_gamma   90.00
#
_symmetry.space_group_name_H-M   'P 1'
#
loop_
_entity.id
_entity.type
_entity.pdbx_description
1 polymer ?
#
loop_
_entity_poly.entity_id
_entity_poly.type
_entity_poly.pdbx_seq_one_letter_code
_entity_poly.pdbx_strand_id
1 'polypeptide(L)'
;MMRIMRPLVVASLIFLLALAPSTSAQDPVVAFERVSVIPMDRERVIADQTVVVRGGRITAVGAAGQVTVPAGATRIDGRGRFLIPALAEMHAHIPGGQTSAPAERVLFMYVANGIGTIRSMLGDPAHFRLRERVMRGEIVGPTMYLSGPSFNGQTAATPGAAAARAAEQKKAGYDLLKIHPGVPRRAFDALAAAADRAGIRFAGHVPADVGLERALEAKYSTIDHLDGYVEALARPGAPASENFGVNLMAHVDEERIPALVAATKAAGTWNVPTQILLEHWYGPADVDTMRNWPEIRYASPAEVNQWIATKRQNMQEVSAADRQRFITVRRRLIKALHDGGAGLLLGSDAPQVWNVPGFSIHRELATYVAAGLTPYQALATGTRNVAVHTNTLDRSGTIETGKRADLVLLEGNPVQDIGNTSRIAGVMIGGRWLAKADIDRRLQNGR
;
A
#
# COMPACT_ATOMS: atom_id res chain seq x y z
N MET A 1 -26.58 45.62 -81.88
CA MET A 1 -25.56 44.61 -81.60
C MET A 1 -25.82 44.08 -80.16
N MET A 2 -26.50 42.97 -80.04
CA MET A 2 -26.94 42.45 -78.76
C MET A 2 -26.10 41.17 -78.45
N ARG A 3 -25.26 41.23 -77.41
CA ARG A 3 -24.43 40.10 -76.98
C ARG A 3 -25.22 39.27 -75.96
N ILE A 4 -25.48 38.04 -76.35
CA ILE A 4 -26.16 37.04 -75.57
C ILE A 4 -25.13 36.44 -74.59
N MET A 5 -25.34 36.63 -73.29
CA MET A 5 -24.60 35.93 -72.24
C MET A 5 -25.20 34.49 -71.98
N ARG A 6 -24.39 33.47 -72.11
CA ARG A 6 -24.73 32.08 -71.73
C ARG A 6 -24.45 31.89 -70.25
N PRO A 7 -25.33 31.23 -69.51
CA PRO A 7 -25.05 30.91 -68.14
C PRO A 7 -24.14 29.63 -68.00
N LEU A 8 -23.12 29.75 -67.14
CA LEU A 8 -22.26 28.63 -66.70
C LEU A 8 -23.03 27.82 -65.67
N VAL A 9 -23.27 26.58 -66.00
CA VAL A 9 -23.81 25.60 -65.02
C VAL A 9 -22.60 25.00 -64.25
N VAL A 10 -22.42 25.35 -62.97
CA VAL A 10 -21.46 24.72 -62.07
C VAL A 10 -22.13 23.48 -61.44
N ALA A 11 -21.69 22.31 -61.87
CA ALA A 11 -22.10 21.05 -61.26
C ALA A 11 -21.29 20.83 -59.96
N SER A 12 -21.93 21.01 -58.82
CA SER A 12 -21.34 20.66 -57.51
C SER A 12 -21.37 19.16 -57.32
N LEU A 13 -20.21 18.52 -57.36
CA LEU A 13 -20.02 17.12 -56.97
C LEU A 13 -20.03 17.04 -55.43
N ILE A 14 -21.10 16.54 -54.83
CA ILE A 14 -21.16 16.20 -53.39
C ILE A 14 -20.46 14.87 -53.20
N PHE A 15 -19.25 14.92 -52.63
CA PHE A 15 -18.57 13.71 -52.14
C PHE A 15 -19.22 13.27 -50.83
N LEU A 16 -20.04 12.26 -50.83
CA LEU A 16 -20.47 11.55 -49.64
C LEU A 16 -19.27 10.77 -49.10
N LEU A 17 -18.56 11.33 -48.09
CA LEU A 17 -17.67 10.53 -47.25
C LEU A 17 -18.54 9.56 -46.44
N ALA A 18 -18.54 8.28 -46.79
CA ALA A 18 -19.06 7.23 -45.95
C ALA A 18 -18.16 7.14 -44.71
N LEU A 19 -18.63 7.67 -43.57
CA LEU A 19 -18.05 7.40 -42.24
C LEU A 19 -18.21 5.88 -41.98
N ALA A 20 -17.11 5.12 -42.16
CA ALA A 20 -17.07 3.76 -41.68
C ALA A 20 -17.29 3.78 -40.16
N PRO A 21 -18.19 2.94 -39.61
CA PRO A 21 -18.37 2.86 -38.18
C PRO A 21 -17.02 2.46 -37.55
N SER A 22 -16.48 3.32 -36.72
CA SER A 22 -15.35 2.97 -35.87
C SER A 22 -15.77 1.77 -35.04
N THR A 23 -15.26 0.58 -35.32
CA THR A 23 -15.40 -0.57 -34.47
C THR A 23 -14.71 -0.22 -33.15
N SER A 24 -15.48 0.18 -32.16
CA SER A 24 -15.00 0.32 -30.79
C SER A 24 -14.35 -1.02 -30.43
N ALA A 25 -13.04 -1.01 -30.23
CA ALA A 25 -12.34 -2.19 -29.74
C ALA A 25 -13.04 -2.61 -28.43
N GLN A 26 -13.66 -3.78 -28.42
CA GLN A 26 -14.35 -4.27 -27.23
C GLN A 26 -13.30 -4.42 -26.13
N ASP A 27 -13.63 -3.96 -24.92
CA ASP A 27 -12.79 -4.14 -23.75
C ASP A 27 -12.33 -5.60 -23.60
N PRO A 28 -11.04 -5.84 -23.37
CA PRO A 28 -10.53 -7.19 -23.22
C PRO A 28 -11.26 -7.93 -22.09
N VAL A 29 -11.64 -9.17 -22.37
CA VAL A 29 -12.30 -10.03 -21.39
C VAL A 29 -11.31 -11.08 -20.91
N VAL A 30 -11.22 -11.26 -19.59
CA VAL A 30 -10.42 -12.32 -18.96
C VAL A 30 -11.32 -13.14 -18.06
N ALA A 31 -11.18 -14.47 -18.11
CA ALA A 31 -11.91 -15.38 -17.24
C ALA A 31 -10.94 -16.29 -16.48
N PHE A 32 -11.04 -16.28 -15.15
CA PHE A 32 -10.38 -17.25 -14.28
C PHE A 32 -11.36 -18.40 -14.08
N GLU A 33 -11.01 -19.60 -14.58
CA GLU A 33 -11.90 -20.74 -14.55
C GLU A 33 -11.46 -21.77 -13.52
N ARG A 34 -12.43 -22.33 -12.78
CA ARG A 34 -12.21 -23.40 -11.80
C ARG A 34 -11.23 -23.01 -10.68
N VAL A 35 -11.22 -21.75 -10.30
CA VAL A 35 -10.34 -21.19 -9.27
C VAL A 35 -10.99 -21.25 -7.88
N SER A 36 -10.21 -21.44 -6.82
CA SER A 36 -10.67 -21.20 -5.45
C SER A 36 -10.63 -19.71 -5.14
N VAL A 37 -11.78 -19.10 -4.86
CA VAL A 37 -11.90 -17.68 -4.56
C VAL A 37 -11.87 -17.46 -3.05
N ILE A 38 -11.03 -16.53 -2.59
CA ILE A 38 -11.03 -15.98 -1.24
C ILE A 38 -11.50 -14.53 -1.37
N PRO A 39 -12.80 -14.27 -1.22
CA PRO A 39 -13.39 -12.99 -1.63
C PRO A 39 -13.08 -11.84 -0.67
N MET A 40 -12.58 -12.11 0.52
CA MET A 40 -12.27 -11.15 1.59
C MET A 40 -13.49 -10.38 2.13
N ASP A 41 -14.72 -10.78 1.82
CA ASP A 41 -15.94 -10.27 2.45
C ASP A 41 -16.12 -10.82 3.88
N ARG A 42 -15.77 -12.09 4.07
CA ARG A 42 -15.68 -12.84 5.33
C ARG A 42 -14.70 -14.00 5.16
N GLU A 43 -14.31 -14.63 6.25
CA GLU A 43 -13.41 -15.78 6.25
C GLU A 43 -14.05 -16.99 5.59
N ARG A 44 -13.66 -17.26 4.35
CA ARG A 44 -14.09 -18.42 3.56
C ARG A 44 -13.22 -18.61 2.32
N VAL A 45 -13.19 -19.85 1.85
CA VAL A 45 -12.66 -20.25 0.54
C VAL A 45 -13.80 -20.88 -0.25
N ILE A 46 -14.08 -20.37 -1.43
CA ILE A 46 -15.13 -20.87 -2.31
C ILE A 46 -14.45 -21.58 -3.48
N ALA A 47 -14.48 -22.91 -3.47
CA ALA A 47 -13.83 -23.72 -4.50
C ALA A 47 -14.59 -23.69 -5.83
N ASP A 48 -13.88 -24.04 -6.91
CA ASP A 48 -14.40 -24.27 -8.26
C ASP A 48 -15.29 -23.13 -8.79
N GLN A 49 -14.77 -21.89 -8.71
CA GLN A 49 -15.45 -20.70 -9.19
C GLN A 49 -14.95 -20.27 -10.57
N THR A 50 -15.80 -19.57 -11.31
CA THR A 50 -15.43 -18.79 -12.50
C THR A 50 -15.60 -17.31 -12.18
N VAL A 51 -14.56 -16.52 -12.43
CA VAL A 51 -14.55 -15.04 -12.28
C VAL A 51 -14.30 -14.42 -13.65
N VAL A 52 -15.25 -13.63 -14.14
CA VAL A 52 -15.14 -12.92 -15.43
C VAL A 52 -14.87 -11.44 -15.18
N VAL A 53 -13.88 -10.92 -15.90
CA VAL A 53 -13.45 -9.52 -15.86
C VAL A 53 -13.59 -8.90 -17.24
N ARG A 54 -14.15 -7.69 -17.31
CA ARG A 54 -14.22 -6.87 -18.53
C ARG A 54 -13.94 -5.42 -18.17
N GLY A 55 -13.11 -4.73 -18.95
CA GLY A 55 -12.81 -3.31 -18.72
C GLY A 55 -12.32 -2.99 -17.31
N GLY A 56 -11.53 -3.89 -16.70
CA GLY A 56 -11.00 -3.72 -15.34
C GLY A 56 -12.00 -3.92 -14.21
N ARG A 57 -13.22 -4.42 -14.51
CA ARG A 57 -14.24 -4.72 -13.50
C ARG A 57 -14.62 -6.19 -13.52
N ILE A 58 -14.95 -6.72 -12.35
CA ILE A 58 -15.53 -8.05 -12.19
C ILE A 58 -16.97 -7.99 -12.68
N THR A 59 -17.30 -8.73 -13.73
CA THR A 59 -18.64 -8.74 -14.32
C THR A 59 -19.47 -9.96 -13.90
N ALA A 60 -18.82 -11.05 -13.51
CA ALA A 60 -19.48 -12.22 -12.96
C ALA A 60 -18.55 -13.00 -12.02
N VAL A 61 -19.14 -13.58 -10.96
CA VAL A 61 -18.54 -14.52 -10.03
C VAL A 61 -19.58 -15.60 -9.73
N GLY A 62 -19.23 -16.88 -9.89
CA GLY A 62 -20.13 -17.98 -9.58
C GLY A 62 -19.48 -19.34 -9.79
N ALA A 63 -20.22 -20.42 -9.48
CA ALA A 63 -19.73 -21.78 -9.65
C ALA A 63 -19.30 -22.07 -11.11
N ALA A 64 -18.24 -22.84 -11.28
CA ALA A 64 -17.77 -23.26 -12.60
C ALA A 64 -18.90 -23.99 -13.35
N GLY A 65 -19.09 -23.64 -14.61
CA GLY A 65 -20.18 -24.16 -15.44
C GLY A 65 -21.51 -23.40 -15.31
N GLN A 66 -21.71 -22.55 -14.31
CA GLN A 66 -22.88 -21.68 -14.18
C GLN A 66 -22.65 -20.26 -14.73
N VAL A 67 -21.40 -19.83 -14.79
CA VAL A 67 -21.01 -18.53 -15.34
C VAL A 67 -20.69 -18.68 -16.82
N THR A 68 -21.41 -17.95 -17.67
CA THR A 68 -21.11 -17.90 -19.11
C THR A 68 -19.84 -17.08 -19.35
N VAL A 69 -18.82 -17.72 -19.90
CA VAL A 69 -17.59 -17.05 -20.34
C VAL A 69 -17.76 -16.58 -21.78
N PRO A 70 -17.66 -15.27 -22.07
CA PRO A 70 -17.82 -14.75 -23.43
C PRO A 70 -16.84 -15.38 -24.43
N ALA A 71 -17.29 -15.53 -25.68
CA ALA A 71 -16.40 -15.94 -26.78
C ALA A 71 -15.27 -14.90 -26.93
N GLY A 72 -14.05 -15.38 -27.19
CA GLY A 72 -12.86 -14.51 -27.32
C GLY A 72 -12.25 -14.05 -25.99
N ALA A 73 -12.78 -14.47 -24.84
CA ALA A 73 -12.14 -14.20 -23.55
C ALA A 73 -10.79 -14.92 -23.42
N THR A 74 -9.80 -14.22 -22.85
CA THR A 74 -8.57 -14.86 -22.38
C THR A 74 -8.90 -15.75 -21.19
N ARG A 75 -8.76 -17.08 -21.35
CA ARG A 75 -9.08 -18.06 -20.31
C ARG A 75 -7.85 -18.42 -19.51
N ILE A 76 -7.96 -18.34 -18.19
CA ILE A 76 -6.90 -18.66 -17.23
C ILE A 76 -7.35 -19.85 -16.42
N ASP A 77 -6.60 -20.97 -16.52
CA ASP A 77 -6.86 -22.15 -15.71
C ASP A 77 -6.50 -21.87 -14.24
N GLY A 78 -7.52 -21.91 -13.40
CA GLY A 78 -7.42 -21.66 -11.95
C GLY A 78 -7.42 -22.95 -11.12
N ARG A 79 -7.40 -24.14 -11.71
CA ARG A 79 -7.44 -25.40 -10.96
C ARG A 79 -6.25 -25.52 -10.01
N GLY A 80 -6.53 -25.79 -8.74
CA GLY A 80 -5.52 -25.87 -7.68
C GLY A 80 -4.94 -24.52 -7.24
N ARG A 81 -5.45 -23.40 -7.79
CA ARG A 81 -5.00 -22.03 -7.50
C ARG A 81 -6.04 -21.24 -6.72
N PHE A 82 -5.58 -20.14 -6.14
CA PHE A 82 -6.38 -19.30 -5.25
C PHE A 82 -6.38 -17.85 -5.75
N LEU A 83 -7.56 -17.27 -5.88
CA LEU A 83 -7.73 -15.89 -6.31
C LEU A 83 -8.11 -15.01 -5.12
N ILE A 84 -7.32 -13.97 -4.87
CA ILE A 84 -7.54 -12.97 -3.82
C ILE A 84 -7.62 -11.57 -4.45
N PRO A 85 -8.22 -10.56 -3.77
CA PRO A 85 -8.01 -9.17 -4.13
C PRO A 85 -6.52 -8.83 -4.06
N ALA A 86 -6.05 -7.94 -4.91
CA ALA A 86 -4.68 -7.44 -4.81
C ALA A 86 -4.46 -6.76 -3.45
N LEU A 87 -3.26 -6.92 -2.93
CA LEU A 87 -2.84 -6.33 -1.67
C LEU A 87 -2.63 -4.81 -1.80
N ALA A 88 -2.52 -4.14 -0.68
CA ALA A 88 -2.09 -2.76 -0.61
C ALA A 88 -0.82 -2.62 0.24
N GLU A 89 0.02 -1.64 -0.12
CA GLU A 89 1.17 -1.18 0.65
C GLU A 89 0.87 0.23 1.18
N MET A 90 0.48 0.33 2.45
CA MET A 90 0.00 1.58 3.03
C MET A 90 1.10 2.44 3.65
N HIS A 91 2.36 2.02 3.52
CA HIS A 91 3.54 2.84 3.79
C HIS A 91 4.61 2.61 2.73
N ALA A 92 4.35 3.13 1.53
CA ALA A 92 5.25 3.01 0.39
C ALA A 92 6.12 4.26 0.23
N HIS A 93 7.33 4.06 -0.26
CA HIS A 93 8.16 5.14 -0.80
C HIS A 93 8.34 4.95 -2.30
N ILE A 94 8.35 6.06 -3.02
CA ILE A 94 8.56 6.11 -4.46
C ILE A 94 9.72 7.08 -4.71
N PRO A 95 10.73 6.71 -5.50
CA PRO A 95 11.77 7.66 -5.89
C PRO A 95 11.16 8.92 -6.52
N GLY A 96 11.62 10.08 -6.07
CA GLY A 96 11.30 11.37 -6.66
C GLY A 96 12.26 11.77 -7.77
N GLY A 97 12.15 13.01 -8.23
CA GLY A 97 13.07 13.62 -9.17
C GLY A 97 12.60 13.66 -10.62
N GLN A 98 13.49 14.17 -11.50
CA GLN A 98 13.12 14.50 -12.89
C GLN A 98 12.97 13.28 -13.81
N THR A 99 13.69 12.19 -13.51
CA THR A 99 13.61 10.95 -14.30
C THR A 99 12.62 9.98 -13.71
N SER A 100 11.69 9.48 -14.51
CA SER A 100 10.64 8.56 -14.03
C SER A 100 11.07 7.08 -13.96
N ALA A 101 12.17 6.70 -14.60
CA ALA A 101 12.59 5.30 -14.72
C ALA A 101 12.79 4.58 -13.38
N PRO A 102 13.48 5.14 -12.36
CA PRO A 102 13.58 4.49 -11.05
C PRO A 102 12.22 4.30 -10.37
N ALA A 103 11.35 5.31 -10.46
CA ALA A 103 10.00 5.24 -9.90
C ALA A 103 9.13 4.21 -10.61
N GLU A 104 9.16 4.14 -11.94
CA GLU A 104 8.42 3.15 -12.73
C GLU A 104 8.87 1.71 -12.40
N ARG A 105 10.17 1.51 -12.17
CA ARG A 105 10.71 0.23 -11.71
C ARG A 105 10.13 -0.15 -10.35
N VAL A 106 10.13 0.77 -9.38
CA VAL A 106 9.57 0.54 -8.05
C VAL A 106 8.08 0.26 -8.13
N LEU A 107 7.30 1.02 -8.91
CA LEU A 107 5.87 0.77 -9.12
C LEU A 107 5.62 -0.63 -9.71
N PHE A 108 6.47 -1.06 -10.66
CA PHE A 108 6.35 -2.40 -11.22
C PHE A 108 6.72 -3.49 -10.20
N MET A 109 7.71 -3.27 -9.34
CA MET A 109 8.05 -4.22 -8.26
C MET A 109 6.88 -4.41 -7.29
N TYR A 110 6.13 -3.36 -6.95
CA TYR A 110 4.89 -3.49 -6.18
C TYR A 110 3.87 -4.38 -6.92
N VAL A 111 3.59 -4.09 -8.17
CA VAL A 111 2.64 -4.90 -8.99
C VAL A 111 3.09 -6.35 -9.11
N ALA A 112 4.38 -6.59 -9.37
CA ALA A 112 4.96 -7.93 -9.49
C ALA A 112 4.76 -8.80 -8.25
N ASN A 113 4.58 -8.16 -7.09
CA ASN A 113 4.31 -8.80 -5.80
C ASN A 113 2.83 -8.72 -5.38
N GLY A 114 1.92 -8.49 -6.33
CA GLY A 114 0.48 -8.52 -6.10
C GLY A 114 -0.08 -7.28 -5.40
N ILE A 115 0.64 -6.17 -5.39
CA ILE A 115 0.18 -4.92 -4.77
C ILE A 115 -0.53 -4.08 -5.81
N GLY A 116 -1.84 -3.87 -5.62
CA GLY A 116 -2.73 -3.10 -6.49
C GLY A 116 -3.01 -1.69 -6.01
N THR A 117 -2.61 -1.36 -4.79
CA THR A 117 -2.78 -0.02 -4.20
C THR A 117 -1.57 0.32 -3.36
N ILE A 118 -1.07 1.55 -3.46
CA ILE A 118 -0.02 2.08 -2.59
C ILE A 118 -0.42 3.42 -2.01
N ARG A 119 0.07 3.71 -0.80
CA ARG A 119 0.05 5.04 -0.21
C ARG A 119 1.50 5.52 -0.08
N SER A 120 1.87 6.52 -0.91
CA SER A 120 3.19 7.14 -0.85
C SER A 120 3.29 8.00 0.40
N MET A 121 4.27 7.69 1.27
CA MET A 121 4.46 8.38 2.55
C MET A 121 5.65 9.33 2.56
N LEU A 122 6.25 9.59 1.40
CA LEU A 122 7.21 10.66 1.16
C LEU A 122 6.96 11.23 -0.23
N GLY A 123 6.20 12.32 -0.31
CA GLY A 123 5.71 12.87 -1.56
C GLY A 123 6.73 13.71 -2.31
N ASP A 124 6.62 13.65 -3.62
CA ASP A 124 7.33 14.49 -4.59
C ASP A 124 6.32 14.99 -5.64
N PRO A 125 6.38 16.24 -6.11
CA PRO A 125 5.49 16.73 -7.17
C PRO A 125 5.48 15.88 -8.44
N ALA A 126 6.60 15.21 -8.79
CA ALA A 126 6.68 14.31 -9.93
C ALA A 126 5.75 13.09 -9.82
N HIS A 127 5.33 12.72 -8.62
CA HIS A 127 4.42 11.58 -8.41
C HIS A 127 3.03 11.82 -9.00
N PHE A 128 2.56 13.07 -9.15
CA PHE A 128 1.30 13.36 -9.85
C PHE A 128 1.33 12.87 -11.30
N ARG A 129 2.42 13.16 -12.00
CA ARG A 129 2.60 12.72 -13.38
C ARG A 129 2.69 11.21 -13.51
N LEU A 130 3.36 10.54 -12.54
CA LEU A 130 3.38 9.06 -12.49
C LEU A 130 1.97 8.49 -12.30
N ARG A 131 1.19 9.04 -11.35
CA ARG A 131 -0.20 8.63 -11.09
C ARG A 131 -1.07 8.78 -12.34
N GLU A 132 -0.96 9.90 -13.04
CA GLU A 132 -1.69 10.12 -14.31
C GLU A 132 -1.33 9.09 -15.38
N ARG A 133 -0.04 8.77 -15.53
CA ARG A 133 0.42 7.76 -16.51
C ARG A 133 -0.07 6.35 -16.16
N VAL A 134 -0.10 6.01 -14.86
CA VAL A 134 -0.73 4.76 -14.39
C VAL A 134 -2.22 4.74 -14.72
N MET A 135 -2.94 5.83 -14.41
CA MET A 135 -4.39 5.94 -14.65
C MET A 135 -4.75 5.85 -16.14
N ARG A 136 -3.90 6.37 -17.03
CA ARG A 136 -4.07 6.23 -18.49
C ARG A 136 -3.59 4.89 -19.06
N GLY A 137 -3.04 4.00 -18.21
CA GLY A 137 -2.49 2.71 -18.65
C GLY A 137 -1.20 2.79 -19.45
N GLU A 138 -0.54 3.95 -19.49
CA GLU A 138 0.74 4.16 -20.18
C GLU A 138 1.88 3.37 -19.50
N ILE A 139 1.82 3.26 -18.18
CA ILE A 139 2.71 2.43 -17.38
C ILE A 139 1.90 1.49 -16.50
N VAL A 140 2.46 0.31 -16.23
CA VAL A 140 1.89 -0.63 -15.26
C VAL A 140 2.30 -0.21 -13.86
N GLY A 141 1.32 0.09 -13.04
CA GLY A 141 1.51 0.50 -11.65
C GLY A 141 0.25 0.32 -10.82
N PRO A 142 0.36 0.37 -9.49
CA PRO A 142 -0.78 0.30 -8.57
C PRO A 142 -1.58 1.61 -8.57
N THR A 143 -2.79 1.57 -8.02
CA THR A 143 -3.51 2.80 -7.62
C THR A 143 -2.69 3.55 -6.57
N MET A 144 -2.51 4.86 -6.75
CA MET A 144 -1.61 5.66 -5.91
C MET A 144 -2.38 6.70 -5.09
N TYR A 145 -2.28 6.61 -3.76
CA TYR A 145 -2.57 7.70 -2.84
C TYR A 145 -1.27 8.45 -2.55
N LEU A 146 -1.26 9.76 -2.72
CA LEU A 146 -0.05 10.58 -2.63
C LEU A 146 -0.09 11.50 -1.42
N SER A 147 0.88 11.35 -0.51
CA SER A 147 1.18 12.42 0.45
C SER A 147 1.97 13.54 -0.21
N GLY A 148 1.93 14.72 0.38
CA GLY A 148 2.86 15.79 0.02
C GLY A 148 4.27 15.57 0.59
N PRO A 149 5.24 16.43 0.24
CA PRO A 149 6.51 16.51 0.92
C PRO A 149 6.32 16.72 2.42
N SER A 150 7.05 15.95 3.24
CA SER A 150 6.75 15.79 4.66
C SER A 150 6.86 17.07 5.50
N PHE A 151 6.12 17.08 6.61
CA PHE A 151 6.24 18.02 7.70
C PHE A 151 7.24 17.47 8.72
N ASN A 152 8.30 18.20 9.00
CA ASN A 152 9.34 17.85 9.97
C ASN A 152 9.80 19.12 10.73
N GLY A 153 10.79 18.97 11.60
CA GLY A 153 11.30 20.09 12.41
C GLY A 153 11.83 21.30 11.63
N GLN A 154 12.16 21.13 10.35
CA GLN A 154 12.61 22.21 9.46
C GLN A 154 11.46 22.81 8.64
N THR A 155 10.65 21.93 8.01
CA THR A 155 9.58 22.35 7.10
C THR A 155 8.31 22.82 7.80
N ALA A 156 8.17 22.52 9.10
CA ALA A 156 7.06 22.90 9.96
C ALA A 156 7.55 23.39 11.33
N ALA A 157 8.59 24.22 11.33
CA ALA A 157 9.21 24.73 12.56
C ALA A 157 8.32 25.69 13.35
N THR A 158 7.38 26.38 12.68
CA THR A 158 6.48 27.37 13.30
C THR A 158 5.01 27.07 12.98
N PRO A 159 4.06 27.51 13.84
CA PRO A 159 2.64 27.38 13.59
C PRO A 159 2.20 27.93 12.23
N GLY A 160 2.68 29.12 11.84
CA GLY A 160 2.33 29.76 10.58
C GLY A 160 2.82 28.96 9.36
N ALA A 161 4.08 28.51 9.38
CA ALA A 161 4.64 27.69 8.30
C ALA A 161 3.90 26.35 8.17
N ALA A 162 3.61 25.69 9.28
CA ALA A 162 2.88 24.41 9.29
C ALA A 162 1.46 24.55 8.72
N ALA A 163 0.71 25.56 9.14
CA ALA A 163 -0.64 25.82 8.65
C ALA A 163 -0.68 26.19 7.15
N ALA A 164 0.21 27.09 6.71
CA ALA A 164 0.30 27.49 5.30
C ALA A 164 0.61 26.30 4.41
N ARG A 165 1.63 25.49 4.77
CA ARG A 165 2.03 24.31 4.02
C ARG A 165 0.91 23.26 3.93
N ALA A 166 0.10 23.09 4.99
CA ALA A 166 -1.06 22.19 4.95
C ALA A 166 -2.10 22.64 3.91
N ALA A 167 -2.40 23.93 3.86
CA ALA A 167 -3.31 24.52 2.89
C ALA A 167 -2.75 24.43 1.44
N GLU A 168 -1.47 24.67 1.24
CA GLU A 168 -0.78 24.56 -0.04
C GLU A 168 -0.82 23.12 -0.57
N GLN A 169 -0.52 22.12 0.25
CA GLN A 169 -0.56 20.72 -0.17
C GLN A 169 -1.98 20.28 -0.52
N LYS A 170 -3.00 20.72 0.23
CA LYS A 170 -4.39 20.48 -0.16
C LYS A 170 -4.73 21.10 -1.50
N LYS A 171 -4.34 22.37 -1.73
CA LYS A 171 -4.57 23.06 -3.00
C LYS A 171 -3.84 22.38 -4.16
N ALA A 172 -2.65 21.82 -3.92
CA ALA A 172 -1.88 21.07 -4.92
C ALA A 172 -2.51 19.71 -5.29
N GLY A 173 -3.50 19.22 -4.53
CA GLY A 173 -4.22 17.97 -4.83
C GLY A 173 -3.62 16.71 -4.20
N TYR A 174 -2.80 16.85 -3.17
CA TYR A 174 -2.36 15.70 -2.38
C TYR A 174 -3.52 15.08 -1.60
N ASP A 175 -3.47 13.74 -1.42
CA ASP A 175 -4.54 12.98 -0.76
C ASP A 175 -4.44 13.05 0.77
N LEU A 176 -3.22 13.27 1.29
CA LEU A 176 -2.94 13.37 2.72
C LEU A 176 -1.65 14.16 3.00
N LEU A 177 -1.49 14.58 4.26
CA LEU A 177 -0.26 15.18 4.78
C LEU A 177 0.58 14.11 5.49
N LYS A 178 1.90 14.07 5.24
CA LYS A 178 2.84 13.19 5.94
C LYS A 178 3.54 13.95 7.06
N ILE A 179 3.40 13.45 8.28
CA ILE A 179 4.12 13.95 9.47
C ILE A 179 5.38 13.12 9.67
N HIS A 180 6.51 13.78 9.89
CA HIS A 180 7.79 13.20 10.29
C HIS A 180 8.19 13.66 11.70
N PRO A 181 9.19 13.03 12.35
CA PRO A 181 9.70 13.49 13.64
C PRO A 181 10.17 14.95 13.62
N GLY A 182 10.25 15.56 14.81
CA GLY A 182 10.81 16.89 15.03
C GLY A 182 9.84 18.07 14.84
N VAL A 183 8.58 17.82 14.47
CA VAL A 183 7.55 18.88 14.43
C VAL A 183 7.22 19.30 15.87
N PRO A 184 7.43 20.61 16.25
CA PRO A 184 7.11 21.08 17.58
C PRO A 184 5.61 21.04 17.87
N ARG A 185 5.21 20.84 19.13
CA ARG A 185 3.80 20.73 19.55
C ARG A 185 2.91 21.85 19.01
N ARG A 186 3.33 23.12 19.16
CA ARG A 186 2.54 24.27 18.70
C ARG A 186 2.36 24.30 17.18
N ALA A 187 3.38 23.89 16.44
CA ALA A 187 3.31 23.79 14.98
C ALA A 187 2.40 22.67 14.56
N PHE A 188 2.45 21.51 15.24
CA PHE A 188 1.53 20.40 15.02
C PHE A 188 0.07 20.80 15.29
N ASP A 189 -0.23 21.50 16.37
CA ASP A 189 -1.60 21.95 16.68
C ASP A 189 -2.15 22.88 15.58
N ALA A 190 -1.33 23.79 15.06
CA ALA A 190 -1.70 24.66 13.95
C ALA A 190 -1.90 23.88 12.63
N LEU A 191 -1.05 22.88 12.35
CA LEU A 191 -1.18 21.97 11.22
C LEU A 191 -2.49 21.20 11.31
N ALA A 192 -2.77 20.55 12.43
CA ALA A 192 -3.98 19.76 12.64
C ALA A 192 -5.25 20.60 12.43
N ALA A 193 -5.29 21.82 13.00
CA ALA A 193 -6.38 22.75 12.80
C ALA A 193 -6.51 23.22 11.33
N ALA A 194 -5.40 23.42 10.61
CA ALA A 194 -5.41 23.78 9.20
C ALA A 194 -5.87 22.60 8.32
N ALA A 195 -5.43 21.39 8.63
CA ALA A 195 -5.82 20.18 7.95
C ALA A 195 -7.34 19.91 8.08
N ASP A 196 -7.89 20.08 9.28
CA ASP A 196 -9.32 19.95 9.54
C ASP A 196 -10.13 20.97 8.72
N ARG A 197 -9.77 22.26 8.77
CA ARG A 197 -10.43 23.30 7.97
C ARG A 197 -10.35 23.04 6.46
N ALA A 198 -9.24 22.48 5.99
CA ALA A 198 -9.02 22.18 4.57
C ALA A 198 -9.66 20.86 4.14
N GLY A 199 -10.15 20.04 5.05
CA GLY A 199 -10.66 18.70 4.78
C GLY A 199 -9.60 17.78 4.17
N ILE A 200 -8.37 17.80 4.73
CA ILE A 200 -7.30 16.88 4.33
C ILE A 200 -6.81 16.11 5.57
N ARG A 201 -6.67 14.79 5.42
CA ARG A 201 -6.19 13.93 6.50
C ARG A 201 -4.67 14.02 6.63
N PHE A 202 -4.14 13.67 7.78
CA PHE A 202 -2.70 13.55 8.02
C PHE A 202 -2.38 12.21 8.68
N ALA A 203 -1.16 11.74 8.45
CA ALA A 203 -0.69 10.41 8.86
C ALA A 203 0.83 10.41 9.03
N GLY A 204 1.37 9.36 9.60
CA GLY A 204 2.81 9.12 9.69
C GLY A 204 3.31 9.00 11.12
N HIS A 205 4.46 9.60 11.39
CA HIS A 205 5.08 9.57 12.70
C HIS A 205 4.35 10.41 13.73
N VAL A 206 4.46 10.04 15.01
CA VAL A 206 4.06 10.87 16.14
C VAL A 206 5.32 11.56 16.66
N PRO A 207 5.46 12.90 16.46
CA PRO A 207 6.61 13.62 16.99
C PRO A 207 6.67 13.53 18.53
N ALA A 208 7.87 13.43 19.10
CA ALA A 208 8.06 13.26 20.53
C ALA A 208 7.39 14.39 21.35
N ASP A 209 7.48 15.65 20.88
CA ASP A 209 6.82 16.80 21.52
C ASP A 209 5.29 16.75 21.48
N VAL A 210 4.72 15.93 20.61
CA VAL A 210 3.26 15.76 20.44
C VAL A 210 2.75 14.66 21.35
N GLY A 211 3.39 13.50 21.30
CA GLY A 211 3.00 12.30 22.05
C GLY A 211 1.73 11.64 21.54
N LEU A 212 1.52 10.37 21.95
CA LEU A 212 0.42 9.55 21.48
C LEU A 212 -0.96 10.12 21.82
N GLU A 213 -1.15 10.58 23.06
CA GLU A 213 -2.43 11.13 23.53
C GLU A 213 -2.90 12.28 22.62
N ARG A 214 -2.02 13.25 22.38
CA ARG A 214 -2.36 14.39 21.51
C ARG A 214 -2.57 14.00 20.06
N ALA A 215 -1.82 13.03 19.56
CA ALA A 215 -2.00 12.50 18.22
C ALA A 215 -3.39 11.87 18.05
N LEU A 216 -3.85 11.11 19.03
CA LEU A 216 -5.20 10.50 19.05
C LEU A 216 -6.29 11.56 19.15
N GLU A 217 -6.16 12.57 20.03
CA GLU A 217 -7.08 13.70 20.11
C GLU A 217 -7.19 14.47 18.79
N ALA A 218 -6.08 14.62 18.07
CA ALA A 218 -6.04 15.27 16.77
C ALA A 218 -6.57 14.40 15.64
N LYS A 219 -6.99 13.16 15.93
CA LYS A 219 -7.59 12.21 14.96
C LYS A 219 -6.66 11.92 13.78
N TYR A 220 -5.42 11.52 14.07
CA TYR A 220 -4.56 10.96 13.03
C TYR A 220 -5.34 9.95 12.18
N SER A 221 -5.22 10.04 10.86
CA SER A 221 -5.81 9.04 9.97
C SER A 221 -5.14 7.68 10.16
N THR A 222 -3.80 7.67 10.20
CA THR A 222 -3.01 6.52 10.66
C THR A 222 -1.81 6.99 11.47
N ILE A 223 -1.47 6.23 12.52
CA ILE A 223 -0.16 6.26 13.15
C ILE A 223 0.66 5.13 12.55
N ASP A 224 1.80 5.49 11.97
CA ASP A 224 2.68 4.54 11.33
C ASP A 224 3.80 4.13 12.31
N HIS A 225 4.42 2.95 12.10
CA HIS A 225 5.50 2.39 12.94
C HIS A 225 5.12 2.09 14.40
N LEU A 226 3.85 2.24 14.79
CA LEU A 226 3.41 2.27 16.20
C LEU A 226 4.13 3.34 17.02
N ASP A 227 4.44 4.49 16.40
CA ASP A 227 5.09 5.60 17.07
C ASP A 227 4.26 6.11 18.27
N GLY A 228 4.94 6.36 19.36
CA GLY A 228 4.31 6.84 20.60
C GLY A 228 3.70 5.73 21.47
N TYR A 229 3.44 4.53 20.95
CA TYR A 229 2.82 3.46 21.74
C TYR A 229 3.77 2.88 22.79
N VAL A 230 5.02 2.59 22.43
CA VAL A 230 6.03 2.10 23.38
C VAL A 230 6.32 3.15 24.45
N GLU A 231 6.43 4.41 24.04
CA GLU A 231 6.60 5.56 24.91
C GLU A 231 5.43 5.71 25.91
N ALA A 232 4.20 5.54 25.42
CA ALA A 232 3.00 5.61 26.26
C ALA A 232 2.88 4.43 27.25
N LEU A 233 3.55 3.31 26.99
CA LEU A 233 3.69 2.19 27.93
C LEU A 233 4.77 2.44 28.99
N ALA A 234 5.69 3.39 28.79
CA ALA A 234 6.77 3.61 29.74
C ALA A 234 6.25 4.18 31.07
N ARG A 235 6.83 3.68 32.17
CA ARG A 235 6.56 4.18 33.52
C ARG A 235 7.15 5.58 33.71
N PRO A 236 6.61 6.39 34.64
CA PRO A 236 7.21 7.65 35.01
C PRO A 236 8.69 7.51 35.42
N GLY A 237 9.54 8.43 34.97
CA GLY A 237 10.98 8.38 35.22
C GLY A 237 11.78 7.54 34.21
N ALA A 238 11.15 7.02 33.15
CA ALA A 238 11.86 6.42 32.04
C ALA A 238 12.75 7.44 31.29
N PRO A 239 13.86 7.02 30.70
CA PRO A 239 14.70 7.91 29.88
C PRO A 239 13.95 8.40 28.64
N ALA A 240 14.53 9.38 27.92
CA ALA A 240 14.02 9.76 26.61
C ALA A 240 14.01 8.58 25.65
N SER A 241 12.97 8.51 24.82
CA SER A 241 12.85 7.47 23.81
C SER A 241 13.88 7.63 22.69
N GLU A 242 14.52 6.54 22.31
CA GLU A 242 15.42 6.46 21.19
C GLU A 242 15.01 5.27 20.29
N ASN A 243 15.21 5.41 19.01
CA ASN A 243 15.04 4.33 18.04
C ASN A 243 13.72 3.53 18.23
N PHE A 244 12.57 4.25 18.19
CA PHE A 244 11.22 3.70 18.38
C PHE A 244 10.98 3.10 19.79
N GLY A 245 11.71 3.57 20.80
CA GLY A 245 11.54 3.15 22.19
C GLY A 245 12.19 1.82 22.54
N VAL A 246 13.12 1.30 21.74
CA VAL A 246 13.83 0.06 22.05
C VAL A 246 14.64 0.16 23.35
N ASN A 247 15.12 1.36 23.70
CA ASN A 247 15.83 1.64 24.96
C ASN A 247 14.91 1.68 26.20
N LEU A 248 13.59 1.66 26.00
CA LEU A 248 12.61 1.77 27.10
C LEU A 248 12.20 0.43 27.70
N MET A 249 12.74 -0.70 27.21
CA MET A 249 12.22 -2.03 27.53
C MET A 249 12.20 -2.36 29.03
N ALA A 250 13.15 -1.86 29.81
CA ALA A 250 13.14 -2.03 31.27
C ALA A 250 12.01 -1.25 31.97
N HIS A 251 11.44 -0.24 31.31
CA HIS A 251 10.44 0.66 31.85
C HIS A 251 9.02 0.40 31.33
N VAL A 252 8.83 -0.51 30.36
CA VAL A 252 7.54 -0.79 29.76
C VAL A 252 6.60 -1.48 30.74
N ASP A 253 5.40 -0.94 30.85
CA ASP A 253 4.28 -1.46 31.62
C ASP A 253 3.16 -1.92 30.67
N GLU A 254 3.12 -3.21 30.40
CA GLU A 254 2.18 -3.81 29.45
C GLU A 254 0.72 -3.83 29.95
N GLU A 255 0.47 -3.61 31.26
CA GLU A 255 -0.89 -3.51 31.82
C GLU A 255 -1.63 -2.28 31.26
N ARG A 256 -0.92 -1.31 30.71
CA ARG A 256 -1.48 -0.11 30.05
C ARG A 256 -1.99 -0.36 28.62
N ILE A 257 -1.67 -1.50 28.01
CA ILE A 257 -2.08 -1.82 26.61
C ILE A 257 -3.60 -1.71 26.41
N PRO A 258 -4.47 -2.26 27.28
CA PRO A 258 -5.92 -2.16 27.07
C PRO A 258 -6.44 -0.72 27.02
N ALA A 259 -5.91 0.17 27.85
CA ALA A 259 -6.31 1.57 27.85
C ALA A 259 -5.88 2.28 26.57
N LEU A 260 -4.67 2.01 26.06
CA LEU A 260 -4.18 2.59 24.81
C LEU A 260 -5.00 2.10 23.60
N VAL A 261 -5.36 0.82 23.58
CA VAL A 261 -6.22 0.24 22.54
C VAL A 261 -7.60 0.91 22.55
N ALA A 262 -8.21 1.07 23.74
CA ALA A 262 -9.49 1.73 23.88
C ALA A 262 -9.44 3.19 23.39
N ALA A 263 -8.39 3.94 23.74
CA ALA A 263 -8.18 5.31 23.29
C ALA A 263 -8.00 5.39 21.75
N THR A 264 -7.19 4.50 21.18
CA THR A 264 -6.97 4.43 19.74
C THR A 264 -8.26 4.16 18.98
N LYS A 265 -9.05 3.19 19.45
CA LYS A 265 -10.36 2.87 18.88
C LYS A 265 -11.33 4.05 18.97
N ALA A 266 -11.40 4.69 20.12
CA ALA A 266 -12.28 5.86 20.35
C ALA A 266 -11.91 7.04 19.44
N ALA A 267 -10.62 7.25 19.18
CA ALA A 267 -10.13 8.25 18.24
C ALA A 267 -10.45 7.95 16.78
N GLY A 268 -10.77 6.69 16.43
CA GLY A 268 -10.94 6.23 15.07
C GLY A 268 -9.63 6.18 14.27
N THR A 269 -8.49 6.21 14.97
CA THR A 269 -7.16 6.18 14.36
C THR A 269 -6.79 4.75 13.98
N TRP A 270 -6.29 4.58 12.75
CA TRP A 270 -5.76 3.32 12.25
C TRP A 270 -4.25 3.25 12.47
N ASN A 271 -3.67 2.05 12.32
CA ASN A 271 -2.23 1.86 12.47
C ASN A 271 -1.63 1.13 11.28
N VAL A 272 -0.43 1.53 10.89
CA VAL A 272 0.43 0.81 9.94
C VAL A 272 1.71 0.43 10.69
N PRO A 273 1.78 -0.75 11.30
CA PRO A 273 2.87 -1.14 12.20
C PRO A 273 4.25 -1.15 11.58
N THR A 274 4.37 -1.44 10.29
CA THR A 274 5.66 -1.67 9.60
C THR A 274 6.59 -2.57 10.44
N GLN A 275 6.00 -3.61 11.00
CA GLN A 275 6.67 -4.46 11.99
C GLN A 275 7.93 -5.11 11.41
N ILE A 276 7.88 -5.48 10.12
CA ILE A 276 9.03 -6.12 9.47
C ILE A 276 10.27 -5.22 9.45
N LEU A 277 10.12 -3.89 9.32
CA LEU A 277 11.24 -2.96 9.39
C LEU A 277 11.98 -3.09 10.71
N LEU A 278 11.24 -3.10 11.83
CA LEU A 278 11.82 -3.19 13.18
C LEU A 278 12.38 -4.61 13.45
N GLU A 279 11.78 -5.64 12.87
CA GLU A 279 12.32 -7.00 12.94
C GLU A 279 13.59 -7.16 12.08
N HIS A 280 13.70 -6.46 10.97
CA HIS A 280 14.96 -6.39 10.22
C HIS A 280 16.06 -5.68 11.02
N TRP A 281 15.73 -4.65 11.78
CA TRP A 281 16.70 -3.91 12.58
C TRP A 281 17.12 -4.68 13.84
N TYR A 282 16.18 -5.27 14.56
CA TYR A 282 16.39 -5.81 15.91
C TYR A 282 16.14 -7.32 16.04
N GLY A 283 15.52 -7.94 15.05
CA GLY A 283 15.23 -9.37 15.07
C GLY A 283 16.47 -10.26 14.93
N PRO A 284 16.31 -11.58 15.16
CA PRO A 284 17.42 -12.51 15.28
C PRO A 284 18.10 -12.88 13.94
N ALA A 285 17.47 -12.58 12.79
CA ALA A 285 18.07 -12.91 11.49
C ALA A 285 19.41 -12.21 11.32
N ASP A 286 20.44 -13.00 11.04
CA ASP A 286 21.79 -12.48 10.80
C ASP A 286 21.95 -11.91 9.38
N VAL A 287 22.97 -11.08 9.21
CA VAL A 287 23.22 -10.39 7.93
C VAL A 287 23.57 -11.33 6.78
N ASP A 288 24.19 -12.50 7.06
CA ASP A 288 24.57 -13.44 6.01
C ASP A 288 23.34 -14.18 5.48
N THR A 289 22.38 -14.50 6.34
CA THR A 289 21.06 -14.98 5.95
C THR A 289 20.31 -13.94 5.13
N MET A 290 20.25 -12.68 5.62
CA MET A 290 19.46 -11.62 4.98
C MET A 290 20.04 -11.22 3.61
N ARG A 291 21.36 -11.13 3.46
CA ARG A 291 22.01 -10.81 2.17
C ARG A 291 21.76 -11.84 1.06
N ASN A 292 21.40 -13.07 1.44
CA ASN A 292 21.12 -14.17 0.52
C ASN A 292 19.62 -14.29 0.17
N TRP A 293 18.76 -13.40 0.65
CA TRP A 293 17.36 -13.40 0.24
C TRP A 293 17.22 -13.09 -1.26
N PRO A 294 16.32 -13.77 -1.96
CA PRO A 294 16.19 -13.64 -3.42
C PRO A 294 15.95 -12.21 -3.91
N GLU A 295 15.26 -11.40 -3.11
CA GLU A 295 14.89 -10.01 -3.43
C GLU A 295 16.07 -9.03 -3.30
N ILE A 296 17.12 -9.37 -2.57
CA ILE A 296 18.29 -8.48 -2.38
C ILE A 296 18.99 -8.16 -3.72
N ARG A 297 18.86 -9.05 -4.71
CA ARG A 297 19.34 -8.78 -6.08
C ARG A 297 18.76 -7.52 -6.73
N TYR A 298 17.68 -6.94 -6.18
CA TYR A 298 17.06 -5.71 -6.66
C TYR A 298 17.58 -4.45 -5.97
N ALA A 299 18.32 -4.59 -4.86
CA ALA A 299 19.05 -3.52 -4.21
C ALA A 299 20.46 -3.37 -4.80
N SER A 300 21.01 -2.17 -4.75
CA SER A 300 22.40 -1.93 -5.15
C SER A 300 23.39 -2.49 -4.12
N PRO A 301 24.61 -2.85 -4.52
CA PRO A 301 25.65 -3.27 -3.57
C PRO A 301 25.93 -2.23 -2.46
N ALA A 302 25.81 -0.94 -2.78
CA ALA A 302 26.00 0.14 -1.81
C ALA A 302 24.92 0.14 -0.74
N GLU A 303 23.65 0.00 -1.14
CA GLU A 303 22.51 -0.13 -0.22
C GLU A 303 22.66 -1.35 0.69
N VAL A 304 23.00 -2.51 0.12
CA VAL A 304 23.20 -3.75 0.90
C VAL A 304 24.31 -3.59 1.93
N ASN A 305 25.45 -2.97 1.55
CA ASN A 305 26.55 -2.72 2.49
C ASN A 305 26.12 -1.76 3.62
N GLN A 306 25.35 -0.73 3.31
CA GLN A 306 24.79 0.17 4.31
C GLN A 306 23.83 -0.58 5.26
N TRP A 307 22.97 -1.44 4.73
CA TRP A 307 22.02 -2.24 5.53
C TRP A 307 22.74 -3.20 6.49
N ILE A 308 23.84 -3.82 6.02
CA ILE A 308 24.72 -4.65 6.86
C ILE A 308 25.31 -3.83 8.00
N ALA A 309 25.82 -2.63 7.69
CA ALA A 309 26.40 -1.76 8.70
C ALA A 309 25.37 -1.35 9.76
N THR A 310 24.19 -0.89 9.32
CA THR A 310 23.07 -0.50 10.20
C THR A 310 22.64 -1.66 11.10
N LYS A 311 22.44 -2.85 10.54
CA LYS A 311 22.05 -4.04 11.31
C LYS A 311 23.08 -4.38 12.37
N ARG A 312 24.38 -4.39 12.00
CA ARG A 312 25.47 -4.68 12.95
C ARG A 312 25.56 -3.66 14.06
N GLN A 313 25.39 -2.37 13.75
CA GLN A 313 25.36 -1.31 14.73
C GLN A 313 24.22 -1.52 15.73
N ASN A 314 22.99 -1.71 15.26
CA ASN A 314 21.83 -1.94 16.12
C ASN A 314 22.00 -3.18 17.02
N MET A 315 22.65 -4.24 16.49
CA MET A 315 22.93 -5.45 17.27
C MET A 315 23.98 -5.23 18.37
N GLN A 316 24.88 -4.25 18.20
CA GLN A 316 25.91 -3.90 19.20
C GLN A 316 25.36 -2.92 20.26
N GLU A 317 24.55 -1.93 19.85
CA GLU A 317 24.06 -0.87 20.71
C GLU A 317 22.93 -1.32 21.64
N VAL A 318 22.14 -2.32 21.23
CA VAL A 318 20.95 -2.78 21.98
C VAL A 318 21.17 -4.22 22.44
N SER A 319 20.92 -4.48 23.74
CA SER A 319 21.08 -5.83 24.29
C SER A 319 20.14 -6.84 23.60
N ALA A 320 20.55 -8.11 23.55
CA ALA A 320 19.73 -9.18 22.98
C ALA A 320 18.37 -9.31 23.70
N ALA A 321 18.36 -9.11 25.01
CA ALA A 321 17.15 -9.17 25.83
C ALA A 321 16.18 -8.03 25.48
N ASP A 322 16.69 -6.80 25.34
CA ASP A 322 15.86 -5.63 24.98
C ASP A 322 15.33 -5.74 23.56
N ARG A 323 16.14 -6.18 22.60
CA ARG A 323 15.68 -6.43 21.23
C ARG A 323 14.55 -7.46 21.19
N GLN A 324 14.71 -8.57 21.88
CA GLN A 324 13.67 -9.62 21.93
C GLN A 324 12.41 -9.11 22.62
N ARG A 325 12.55 -8.40 23.74
CA ARG A 325 11.42 -7.80 24.45
C ARG A 325 10.70 -6.76 23.60
N PHE A 326 11.42 -5.90 22.91
CA PHE A 326 10.87 -4.88 22.02
C PHE A 326 9.98 -5.50 20.93
N ILE A 327 10.47 -6.52 20.22
CA ILE A 327 9.68 -7.23 19.20
C ILE A 327 8.45 -7.88 19.84
N THR A 328 8.59 -8.48 21.01
CA THR A 328 7.48 -9.14 21.72
C THR A 328 6.40 -8.14 22.13
N VAL A 329 6.77 -7.01 22.73
CA VAL A 329 5.85 -5.94 23.12
C VAL A 329 5.09 -5.39 21.91
N ARG A 330 5.79 -5.10 20.82
CA ARG A 330 5.18 -4.60 19.58
C ARG A 330 4.20 -5.62 18.97
N ARG A 331 4.56 -6.91 18.94
CA ARG A 331 3.64 -7.96 18.49
C ARG A 331 2.39 -8.06 19.37
N ARG A 332 2.53 -7.92 20.69
CA ARG A 332 1.39 -7.83 21.61
C ARG A 332 0.51 -6.61 21.36
N LEU A 333 1.11 -5.45 21.09
CA LEU A 333 0.37 -4.24 20.69
C LEU A 333 -0.42 -4.47 19.40
N ILE A 334 0.18 -5.07 18.37
CA ILE A 334 -0.49 -5.40 17.10
C ILE A 334 -1.70 -6.29 17.35
N LYS A 335 -1.51 -7.37 18.13
CA LYS A 335 -2.59 -8.29 18.47
C LYS A 335 -3.70 -7.60 19.28
N ALA A 336 -3.33 -6.81 20.29
CA ALA A 336 -4.29 -6.12 21.13
C ALA A 336 -5.08 -5.06 20.36
N LEU A 337 -4.43 -4.28 19.48
CA LEU A 337 -5.10 -3.31 18.60
C LEU A 337 -6.12 -4.00 17.69
N HIS A 338 -5.74 -5.14 17.08
CA HIS A 338 -6.65 -5.94 16.27
C HIS A 338 -7.84 -6.43 17.07
N ASP A 339 -7.62 -7.10 18.21
CA ASP A 339 -8.67 -7.71 19.04
C ASP A 339 -9.60 -6.66 19.67
N GLY A 340 -9.04 -5.51 20.04
CA GLY A 340 -9.81 -4.37 20.53
C GLY A 340 -10.63 -3.65 19.46
N GLY A 341 -10.44 -3.98 18.19
CA GLY A 341 -11.14 -3.38 17.06
C GLY A 341 -10.62 -2.00 16.66
N ALA A 342 -9.37 -1.68 16.99
CA ALA A 342 -8.63 -0.59 16.37
C ALA A 342 -8.16 -1.03 14.98
N GLY A 343 -8.25 -0.15 13.99
CA GLY A 343 -7.93 -0.50 12.60
C GLY A 343 -6.45 -0.77 12.38
N LEU A 344 -6.15 -1.85 11.65
CA LEU A 344 -4.81 -2.16 11.16
C LEU A 344 -4.78 -2.17 9.64
N LEU A 345 -3.73 -1.60 9.07
CA LEU A 345 -3.42 -1.60 7.65
C LEU A 345 -2.06 -2.23 7.40
N LEU A 346 -1.94 -2.92 6.27
CA LEU A 346 -0.71 -3.54 5.81
C LEU A 346 0.23 -2.48 5.22
N GLY A 347 1.49 -2.46 5.64
CA GLY A 347 2.52 -1.60 5.11
C GLY A 347 3.89 -1.97 5.64
N SER A 348 4.90 -2.01 4.77
CA SER A 348 6.24 -2.50 5.09
C SER A 348 7.31 -1.41 5.19
N ASP A 349 7.00 -0.19 4.76
CA ASP A 349 7.95 0.92 4.66
C ASP A 349 9.08 0.66 3.64
N ALA A 350 8.73 0.12 2.48
CA ALA A 350 9.69 -0.13 1.42
C ALA A 350 9.73 1.01 0.37
N PRO A 351 10.92 1.34 -0.21
CA PRO A 351 12.24 0.86 0.15
C PRO A 351 12.81 1.46 1.45
N GLN A 352 13.35 0.59 2.29
CA GLN A 352 14.04 0.92 3.53
C GLN A 352 15.10 -0.17 3.82
N VAL A 353 15.80 -0.05 4.95
CA VAL A 353 16.82 -1.01 5.37
C VAL A 353 16.26 -2.44 5.37
N TRP A 354 16.75 -3.29 4.46
CA TRP A 354 16.31 -4.66 4.19
C TRP A 354 14.89 -4.80 3.62
N ASN A 355 14.16 -3.71 3.41
CA ASN A 355 12.82 -3.72 2.82
C ASN A 355 12.90 -3.41 1.32
N VAL A 356 12.71 -4.42 0.50
CA VAL A 356 12.67 -4.31 -0.96
C VAL A 356 11.23 -4.10 -1.41
N PRO A 357 10.93 -3.07 -2.25
CA PRO A 357 9.58 -2.77 -2.71
C PRO A 357 8.82 -3.99 -3.23
N GLY A 358 7.63 -4.19 -2.72
CA GLY A 358 6.78 -5.32 -3.05
C GLY A 358 7.10 -6.59 -2.29
N PHE A 359 8.35 -7.01 -2.23
CA PHE A 359 8.75 -8.26 -1.57
C PHE A 359 8.53 -8.22 -0.06
N SER A 360 8.80 -7.09 0.58
CA SER A 360 8.69 -6.95 2.03
C SER A 360 7.27 -7.08 2.55
N ILE A 361 6.25 -6.88 1.71
CA ILE A 361 4.85 -7.00 2.12
C ILE A 361 4.48 -8.42 2.55
N HIS A 362 5.05 -9.44 1.91
CA HIS A 362 4.81 -10.83 2.27
C HIS A 362 5.45 -11.18 3.63
N ARG A 363 6.59 -10.55 3.94
CA ARG A 363 7.24 -10.68 5.25
C ARG A 363 6.45 -9.92 6.32
N GLU A 364 5.89 -8.75 6.00
CA GLU A 364 5.03 -8.01 6.93
C GLU A 364 3.78 -8.81 7.29
N LEU A 365 3.12 -9.46 6.32
CA LEU A 365 2.02 -10.38 6.58
C LEU A 365 2.42 -11.52 7.54
N ALA A 366 3.62 -12.07 7.38
CA ALA A 366 4.14 -13.10 8.26
C ALA A 366 4.38 -12.57 9.69
N THR A 367 4.81 -11.31 9.87
CA THR A 367 4.94 -10.71 11.21
C THR A 367 3.60 -10.54 11.90
N TYR A 368 2.53 -10.23 11.15
CA TYR A 368 1.18 -10.13 11.73
C TYR A 368 0.67 -11.50 12.20
N VAL A 369 0.94 -12.56 11.44
CA VAL A 369 0.64 -13.92 11.88
C VAL A 369 1.50 -14.30 13.10
N ALA A 370 2.78 -13.94 13.11
CA ALA A 370 3.66 -14.13 14.28
C ALA A 370 3.23 -13.30 15.50
N ALA A 371 2.50 -12.21 15.30
CA ALA A 371 1.87 -11.44 16.37
C ALA A 371 0.58 -12.08 16.89
N GLY A 372 0.04 -13.11 16.23
CA GLY A 372 -1.13 -13.87 16.66
C GLY A 372 -2.42 -13.60 15.86
N LEU A 373 -2.36 -12.90 14.73
CA LEU A 373 -3.47 -12.81 13.79
C LEU A 373 -3.59 -14.14 13.01
N THR A 374 -4.83 -14.52 12.64
CA THR A 374 -4.98 -15.59 11.65
C THR A 374 -4.49 -15.11 10.27
N PRO A 375 -4.10 -16.02 9.35
CA PRO A 375 -3.74 -15.62 7.99
C PRO A 375 -4.82 -14.80 7.28
N TYR A 376 -6.10 -15.12 7.51
CA TYR A 376 -7.22 -14.34 6.97
C TYR A 376 -7.24 -12.90 7.55
N GLN A 377 -7.06 -12.76 8.87
CA GLN A 377 -7.02 -11.46 9.54
C GLN A 377 -5.84 -10.61 9.02
N ALA A 378 -4.67 -11.23 8.83
CA ALA A 378 -3.52 -10.57 8.24
C ALA A 378 -3.80 -10.10 6.80
N LEU A 379 -4.38 -10.96 5.95
CA LEU A 379 -4.80 -10.58 4.59
C LEU A 379 -5.81 -9.43 4.57
N ALA A 380 -6.74 -9.41 5.53
CA ALA A 380 -7.74 -8.35 5.62
C ALA A 380 -7.11 -6.96 5.82
N THR A 381 -5.96 -6.88 6.52
CA THR A 381 -5.25 -5.60 6.72
C THR A 381 -4.75 -4.98 5.42
N GLY A 382 -4.44 -5.79 4.41
CA GLY A 382 -3.96 -5.36 3.09
C GLY A 382 -5.03 -5.34 1.99
N THR A 383 -6.27 -5.69 2.30
CA THR A 383 -7.36 -5.79 1.31
C THR A 383 -8.59 -5.02 1.77
N ARG A 384 -9.54 -5.69 2.43
CA ARG A 384 -10.80 -5.12 2.88
C ARG A 384 -10.61 -3.92 3.82
N ASN A 385 -9.68 -3.99 4.76
CA ASN A 385 -9.45 -2.90 5.71
C ASN A 385 -8.99 -1.62 5.01
N VAL A 386 -8.13 -1.75 3.99
CA VAL A 386 -7.70 -0.61 3.17
C VAL A 386 -8.89 0.03 2.47
N ALA A 387 -9.77 -0.78 1.88
CA ALA A 387 -10.97 -0.28 1.22
C ALA A 387 -11.94 0.42 2.20
N VAL A 388 -12.06 -0.07 3.43
CA VAL A 388 -12.81 0.60 4.51
C VAL A 388 -12.16 1.93 4.86
N HIS A 389 -10.83 1.94 5.14
CA HIS A 389 -10.10 3.13 5.52
C HIS A 389 -10.13 4.23 4.45
N THR A 390 -10.07 3.85 3.17
CA THR A 390 -10.10 4.78 2.02
C THR A 390 -11.51 5.11 1.54
N ASN A 391 -12.53 4.54 2.19
CA ASN A 391 -13.94 4.69 1.80
C ASN A 391 -14.21 4.25 0.35
N THR A 392 -13.70 3.06 -0.01
CA THR A 392 -13.80 2.47 -1.36
C THR A 392 -14.33 1.04 -1.36
N LEU A 393 -14.90 0.58 -0.24
CA LEU A 393 -15.37 -0.81 -0.11
C LEU A 393 -16.49 -1.16 -1.10
N ASP A 394 -17.22 -0.18 -1.57
CA ASP A 394 -18.22 -0.31 -2.63
C ASP A 394 -17.63 -0.71 -3.99
N ARG A 395 -16.34 -0.46 -4.22
CA ARG A 395 -15.67 -0.62 -5.52
C ARG A 395 -14.34 -1.38 -5.49
N SER A 396 -13.82 -1.76 -4.33
CA SER A 396 -12.51 -2.45 -4.19
C SER A 396 -12.41 -3.25 -2.89
N GLY A 397 -11.32 -3.99 -2.71
CA GLY A 397 -10.96 -4.68 -1.46
C GLY A 397 -11.59 -6.06 -1.28
N THR A 398 -12.55 -6.43 -2.12
CA THR A 398 -13.18 -7.77 -2.12
C THR A 398 -13.44 -8.24 -3.55
N ILE A 399 -13.62 -9.57 -3.76
CA ILE A 399 -14.01 -10.13 -5.06
C ILE A 399 -15.52 -10.25 -5.13
N GLU A 400 -16.16 -9.25 -5.73
CA GLU A 400 -17.61 -9.18 -5.93
C GLU A 400 -17.92 -8.51 -7.27
N THR A 401 -19.04 -8.90 -7.88
CA THR A 401 -19.51 -8.31 -9.14
C THR A 401 -19.66 -6.79 -9.03
N GLY A 402 -19.19 -6.07 -10.04
CA GLY A 402 -19.17 -4.61 -10.12
C GLY A 402 -17.90 -3.95 -9.60
N LYS A 403 -17.11 -4.64 -8.76
CA LYS A 403 -15.89 -4.10 -8.17
C LYS A 403 -14.71 -4.15 -9.14
N ARG A 404 -13.70 -3.35 -8.84
CA ARG A 404 -12.44 -3.27 -9.58
C ARG A 404 -11.72 -4.62 -9.52
N ALA A 405 -11.22 -5.07 -10.66
CA ALA A 405 -10.54 -6.34 -10.81
C ALA A 405 -9.01 -6.17 -10.66
N ASP A 406 -8.57 -5.69 -9.50
CA ASP A 406 -7.18 -5.84 -9.07
C ASP A 406 -7.10 -7.13 -8.26
N LEU A 407 -6.49 -8.15 -8.84
CA LEU A 407 -6.56 -9.53 -8.36
C LEU A 407 -5.18 -10.20 -8.40
N VAL A 408 -4.95 -11.12 -7.48
CA VAL A 408 -3.74 -11.97 -7.47
C VAL A 408 -4.14 -13.42 -7.53
N LEU A 409 -3.57 -14.15 -8.50
CA LEU A 409 -3.69 -15.61 -8.61
C LEU A 409 -2.47 -16.23 -7.93
N LEU A 410 -2.70 -17.09 -6.94
CA LEU A 410 -1.69 -17.73 -6.11
C LEU A 410 -1.64 -19.23 -6.36
N GLU A 411 -0.44 -19.83 -6.26
CA GLU A 411 -0.21 -21.27 -6.38
C GLU A 411 -0.58 -22.07 -5.11
N GLY A 412 -0.84 -21.39 -3.98
CA GLY A 412 -1.17 -22.03 -2.72
C GLY A 412 -2.19 -21.24 -1.91
N ASN A 413 -2.83 -21.91 -0.93
CA ASN A 413 -3.87 -21.32 -0.11
C ASN A 413 -3.26 -20.37 0.96
N PRO A 414 -3.43 -19.04 0.85
CA PRO A 414 -2.85 -18.08 1.79
C PRO A 414 -3.54 -18.05 3.15
N VAL A 415 -4.74 -18.60 3.29
CA VAL A 415 -5.43 -18.71 4.61
C VAL A 415 -5.04 -19.97 5.36
N GLN A 416 -4.37 -20.94 4.72
CA GLN A 416 -3.73 -22.07 5.39
C GLN A 416 -2.29 -21.74 5.80
N ASP A 417 -1.56 -21.05 4.91
CA ASP A 417 -0.20 -20.61 5.13
C ASP A 417 -0.01 -19.23 4.46
N ILE A 418 0.24 -18.21 5.27
CA ILE A 418 0.41 -16.84 4.79
C ILE A 418 1.60 -16.71 3.84
N GLY A 419 2.61 -17.57 3.92
CA GLY A 419 3.75 -17.63 3.01
C GLY A 419 3.34 -17.87 1.54
N ASN A 420 2.18 -18.47 1.30
CA ASN A 420 1.64 -18.67 -0.04
C ASN A 420 1.29 -17.36 -0.77
N THR A 421 1.20 -16.23 -0.08
CA THR A 421 0.99 -14.91 -0.73
C THR A 421 2.13 -14.54 -1.67
N SER A 422 3.34 -15.04 -1.45
CA SER A 422 4.51 -14.82 -2.31
C SER A 422 4.55 -15.76 -3.53
N ARG A 423 3.72 -16.82 -3.56
CA ARG A 423 3.68 -17.82 -4.63
C ARG A 423 2.71 -17.38 -5.73
N ILE A 424 3.05 -16.29 -6.41
CA ILE A 424 2.20 -15.62 -7.39
C ILE A 424 2.28 -16.37 -8.73
N ALA A 425 1.12 -16.80 -9.25
CA ALA A 425 0.95 -17.35 -10.61
C ALA A 425 0.70 -16.24 -11.64
N GLY A 426 0.17 -15.10 -11.20
CA GLY A 426 -0.04 -13.92 -12.02
C GLY A 426 -0.83 -12.84 -11.29
N VAL A 427 -0.84 -11.65 -11.86
CA VAL A 427 -1.46 -10.45 -11.28
C VAL A 427 -2.34 -9.76 -12.31
N MET A 428 -3.52 -9.34 -11.92
CA MET A 428 -4.39 -8.48 -12.71
C MET A 428 -4.45 -7.10 -12.06
N ILE A 429 -4.06 -6.07 -12.80
CA ILE A 429 -4.08 -4.68 -12.35
C ILE A 429 -4.68 -3.80 -13.44
N GLY A 430 -5.66 -2.96 -13.08
CA GLY A 430 -6.32 -2.07 -14.04
C GLY A 430 -6.94 -2.80 -15.24
N GLY A 431 -7.39 -4.04 -15.05
CA GLY A 431 -7.93 -4.90 -16.11
C GLY A 431 -6.90 -5.59 -17.00
N ARG A 432 -5.61 -5.38 -16.75
CA ARG A 432 -4.50 -6.01 -17.48
C ARG A 432 -4.00 -7.22 -16.72
N TRP A 433 -4.08 -8.38 -17.36
CA TRP A 433 -3.48 -9.62 -16.85
C TRP A 433 -1.98 -9.68 -17.14
N LEU A 434 -1.19 -10.01 -16.13
CA LEU A 434 0.24 -10.25 -16.19
C LEU A 434 0.49 -11.68 -15.69
N ALA A 435 0.84 -12.57 -16.61
CA ALA A 435 1.23 -13.92 -16.23
C ALA A 435 2.62 -13.92 -15.55
N LYS A 436 2.89 -14.92 -14.70
CA LYS A 436 4.16 -15.04 -13.97
C LYS A 436 5.38 -14.91 -14.89
N ALA A 437 5.35 -15.54 -16.07
CA ALA A 437 6.46 -15.47 -17.03
C ALA A 437 6.72 -14.04 -17.55
N ASP A 438 5.67 -13.22 -17.73
CA ASP A 438 5.82 -11.83 -18.17
C ASP A 438 6.34 -10.94 -17.03
N ILE A 439 5.88 -11.20 -15.81
CA ILE A 439 6.38 -10.54 -14.60
C ILE A 439 7.88 -10.79 -14.44
N ASP A 440 8.29 -12.07 -14.51
CA ASP A 440 9.69 -12.46 -14.32
C ASP A 440 10.60 -11.86 -15.38
N ARG A 441 10.20 -11.92 -16.64
CA ARG A 441 10.94 -11.33 -17.76
C ARG A 441 11.13 -9.83 -17.57
N ARG A 442 10.09 -9.11 -17.14
CA ARG A 442 10.17 -7.67 -16.92
C ARG A 442 11.02 -7.30 -15.71
N LEU A 443 10.95 -8.06 -14.63
CA LEU A 443 11.83 -7.90 -13.47
C LEU A 443 13.31 -8.15 -13.79
N GLN A 444 13.60 -9.06 -14.74
CA GLN A 444 14.97 -9.32 -15.21
C GLN A 444 15.49 -8.20 -16.09
N ASN A 445 14.69 -7.67 -16.99
CA ASN A 445 15.08 -6.61 -17.94
C ASN A 445 15.17 -5.21 -17.29
N GLY A 446 14.62 -5.02 -16.12
CA GLY A 446 14.63 -3.76 -15.37
C GLY A 446 15.77 -3.64 -14.34
N ARG A 447 16.78 -4.53 -14.42
CA ARG A 447 17.97 -4.49 -13.52
C ARG A 447 18.99 -3.48 -13.94
#